data_4d135ed2858097cd7c9872411a471f94
#
_entry.id   4d135ed2858097cd7c9872411a471f94
#
_cell.length_a   1.000
_cell.length_b   1.000
_cell.length_c   1.000
_cell.angle_alpha   90.00
_cell.angle_beta   90.00
_cell.angle_gamma   90.00
#
_symmetry.space_group_name_H-M   'P 1'
#
loop_
_entity.id
_entity.type
_entity.pdbx_description
1 polymer ?
#
loop_
_entity_poly.entity_id
_entity_poly.type
_entity_poly.pdbx_seq_one_letter_code
_entity_poly.pdbx_strand_id
1 'polypeptide(L)'
;MEASARLAGEPEPFITLFERGDFSVELYAPRGTDKQEPHDQDEAYIVASGTGMFRRGGDRVPFQPGDFLFAAAGVSHRFEQFTDDFQTWVIFFGPRSIRE
;
A
#
# COMPACT_ATOMS: atom_id res chain seq x y z
N MET A 1 13.17 4.48 12.02
CA MET A 1 12.64 5.56 11.21
C MET A 1 11.42 6.18 11.89
N GLU A 2 11.33 7.49 11.82
CA GLU A 2 10.28 8.22 12.52
C GLU A 2 8.87 7.81 12.09
N ALA A 3 8.62 7.67 10.79
CA ALA A 3 7.31 7.29 10.29
C ALA A 3 6.90 5.90 10.77
N SER A 4 7.84 4.97 10.80
CA SER A 4 7.60 3.62 11.28
C SER A 4 7.26 3.63 12.77
N ALA A 5 7.96 4.45 13.56
CA ALA A 5 7.66 4.58 14.98
C ALA A 5 6.29 5.17 15.23
N ARG A 6 5.90 6.17 14.43
CA ARG A 6 4.57 6.76 14.52
C ARG A 6 3.48 5.75 14.18
N LEU A 7 3.72 4.96 13.12
CA LEU A 7 2.76 3.95 12.69
C LEU A 7 2.54 2.90 13.77
N ALA A 8 3.59 2.52 14.48
CA ALA A 8 3.48 1.50 15.53
C ALA A 8 2.51 1.89 16.64
N GLY A 9 2.30 3.19 16.86
CA GLY A 9 1.37 3.68 17.87
C GLY A 9 -0.06 3.88 17.38
N GLU A 10 -0.33 3.61 16.09
CA GLU A 10 -1.65 3.88 15.53
C GLU A 10 -2.54 2.64 15.59
N PRO A 11 -3.86 2.83 15.82
CA PRO A 11 -4.80 1.71 15.77
C PRO A 11 -5.00 1.18 14.35
N GLU A 12 -4.82 2.03 13.34
CA GLU A 12 -4.97 1.65 11.95
C GLU A 12 -3.62 1.14 11.40
N PRO A 13 -3.64 0.27 10.39
CA PRO A 13 -2.39 -0.25 9.81
C PRO A 13 -1.67 0.73 8.90
N PHE A 14 -2.04 2.00 8.92
CA PHE A 14 -1.41 3.00 8.06
C PHE A 14 -1.36 4.36 8.75
N ILE A 15 -0.48 5.21 8.26
CA ILE A 15 -0.41 6.61 8.66
C ILE A 15 -0.17 7.46 7.42
N THR A 16 -0.97 8.52 7.27
CA THR A 16 -0.81 9.47 6.17
C THR A 16 0.23 10.48 6.54
N LEU A 17 1.24 10.65 5.70
CA LEU A 17 2.37 11.53 5.96
C LEU A 17 2.33 12.81 5.14
N PHE A 18 1.63 12.80 4.03
CA PHE A 18 1.57 13.95 3.14
C PHE A 18 0.31 13.88 2.29
N GLU A 19 -0.36 15.01 2.12
CA GLU A 19 -1.52 15.11 1.23
C GLU A 19 -1.49 16.44 0.51
N ARG A 20 -1.80 16.43 -0.78
CA ARG A 20 -1.95 17.65 -1.55
C ARG A 20 -2.83 17.37 -2.76
N GLY A 21 -4.05 17.92 -2.76
CA GLY A 21 -5.03 17.62 -3.80
C GLY A 21 -5.33 16.13 -3.82
N ASP A 22 -5.19 15.51 -4.98
CA ASP A 22 -5.42 14.08 -5.14
C ASP A 22 -4.18 13.23 -4.88
N PHE A 23 -3.07 13.86 -4.48
CA PHE A 23 -1.82 13.17 -4.21
C PHE A 23 -1.68 12.95 -2.71
N SER A 24 -1.40 11.72 -2.29
CA SER A 24 -1.12 11.45 -0.88
C SER A 24 -0.08 10.34 -0.74
N VAL A 25 0.63 10.37 0.38
CA VAL A 25 1.66 9.38 0.71
C VAL A 25 1.37 8.82 2.08
N GLU A 26 1.33 7.50 2.16
CA GLU A 26 1.11 6.78 3.41
C GLU A 26 2.23 5.79 3.65
N LEU A 27 2.44 5.43 4.90
CA LEU A 27 3.19 4.23 5.25
C LEU A 27 2.15 3.20 5.71
N TYR A 28 2.20 2.01 5.12
CA TYR A 28 1.20 0.96 5.34
C TYR A 28 1.89 -0.31 5.82
N ALA A 29 1.36 -0.89 6.89
CA ALA A 29 1.86 -2.13 7.45
C ALA A 29 0.67 -3.00 7.83
N PRO A 30 0.12 -3.78 6.89
CA PRO A 30 -1.03 -4.64 7.21
C PRO A 30 -0.68 -5.63 8.31
N ARG A 31 -1.63 -5.89 9.19
CA ARG A 31 -1.43 -6.74 10.35
C ARG A 31 -2.19 -8.05 10.14
N GLY A 32 -1.45 -9.14 9.97
CA GLY A 32 -2.02 -10.45 9.74
C GLY A 32 -2.52 -10.63 8.32
N THR A 33 -3.59 -9.97 7.97
CA THR A 33 -4.19 -10.04 6.64
C THR A 33 -4.36 -8.65 6.06
N ASP A 34 -4.11 -8.52 4.77
CA ASP A 34 -4.37 -7.28 4.05
C ASP A 34 -5.85 -7.24 3.68
N LYS A 35 -6.57 -6.28 4.26
CA LYS A 35 -8.03 -6.18 4.09
C LYS A 35 -8.43 -5.04 3.18
N GLN A 36 -7.49 -4.46 2.45
CA GLN A 36 -7.82 -3.33 1.59
C GLN A 36 -8.71 -3.73 0.43
N GLU A 37 -9.49 -2.76 -0.04
CA GLU A 37 -10.37 -2.93 -1.18
C GLU A 37 -9.87 -2.09 -2.34
N PRO A 38 -10.34 -2.33 -3.56
CA PRO A 38 -9.92 -1.50 -4.70
C PRO A 38 -10.18 -0.02 -4.43
N HIS A 39 -9.24 0.82 -4.80
CA HIS A 39 -9.33 2.25 -4.60
C HIS A 39 -9.72 2.95 -5.90
N ASP A 40 -10.20 4.17 -5.78
CA ASP A 40 -10.64 4.96 -6.93
C ASP A 40 -9.53 5.81 -7.54
N GLN A 41 -8.28 5.59 -7.12
CA GLN A 41 -7.09 6.24 -7.66
C GLN A 41 -6.04 5.20 -7.98
N ASP A 42 -5.09 5.59 -8.83
CA ASP A 42 -3.90 4.77 -9.05
C ASP A 42 -3.04 4.77 -7.79
N GLU A 43 -2.37 3.65 -7.54
CA GLU A 43 -1.50 3.49 -6.39
C GLU A 43 -0.14 2.98 -6.83
N ALA A 44 0.90 3.57 -6.26
CA ALA A 44 2.26 3.06 -6.41
C ALA A 44 2.76 2.67 -5.03
N TYR A 45 3.47 1.55 -4.95
CA TYR A 45 4.05 1.06 -3.71
C TYR A 45 5.56 1.00 -3.86
N ILE A 46 6.26 1.38 -2.80
CA ILE A 46 7.70 1.16 -2.70
C ILE A 46 7.90 0.40 -1.40
N VAL A 47 8.34 -0.85 -1.50
CA VAL A 47 8.48 -1.71 -0.33
C VAL A 47 9.64 -1.23 0.53
N ALA A 48 9.36 -0.91 1.78
CA ALA A 48 10.36 -0.42 2.72
C ALA A 48 11.04 -1.56 3.48
N SER A 49 10.28 -2.58 3.88
CA SER A 49 10.81 -3.71 4.62
C SER A 49 9.91 -4.92 4.42
N GLY A 50 10.48 -6.10 4.66
CA GLY A 50 9.71 -7.35 4.57
C GLY A 50 9.62 -7.91 3.18
N THR A 51 9.07 -9.13 3.09
CA THR A 51 8.89 -9.85 1.83
C THR A 51 7.51 -10.48 1.82
N GLY A 52 7.06 -10.89 0.65
CA GLY A 52 5.75 -11.54 0.49
C GLY A 52 5.36 -11.65 -0.97
N MET A 53 4.07 -11.78 -1.18
CA MET A 53 3.49 -11.85 -2.52
C MET A 53 2.53 -10.70 -2.74
N PHE A 54 2.53 -10.14 -3.93
CA PHE A 54 1.58 -9.10 -4.31
C PHE A 54 0.66 -9.66 -5.39
N ARG A 55 -0.63 -9.69 -5.08
CA ARG A 55 -1.63 -10.13 -6.04
C ARG A 55 -2.28 -8.88 -6.64
N ARG A 56 -2.37 -8.87 -7.97
CA ARG A 56 -3.00 -7.78 -8.71
C ARG A 56 -3.78 -8.40 -9.85
N GLY A 57 -5.11 -8.29 -9.81
CA GLY A 57 -5.96 -8.98 -10.75
C GLY A 57 -5.71 -10.47 -10.64
N GLY A 58 -5.36 -11.11 -11.76
CA GLY A 58 -5.07 -12.54 -11.80
C GLY A 58 -3.61 -12.91 -11.59
N ASP A 59 -2.73 -11.92 -11.39
CA ASP A 59 -1.29 -12.16 -11.28
C ASP A 59 -0.82 -12.08 -9.84
N ARG A 60 0.21 -12.88 -9.53
CA ARG A 60 0.90 -12.84 -8.24
C ARG A 60 2.40 -12.74 -8.50
N VAL A 61 3.05 -11.81 -7.81
CA VAL A 61 4.51 -11.64 -7.94
C VAL A 61 5.13 -11.52 -6.55
N PRO A 62 6.32 -12.08 -6.36
CA PRO A 62 7.02 -11.89 -5.08
C PRO A 62 7.59 -10.48 -5.00
N PHE A 63 7.70 -9.97 -3.78
CA PHE A 63 8.29 -8.65 -3.56
C PHE A 63 9.33 -8.70 -2.45
N GLN A 64 10.21 -7.72 -2.46
CA GLN A 64 11.24 -7.54 -1.45
C GLN A 64 11.51 -6.04 -1.30
N PRO A 65 12.27 -5.64 -0.25
CA PRO A 65 12.56 -4.22 -0.04
C PRO A 65 13.17 -3.56 -1.27
N GLY A 66 12.69 -2.37 -1.58
CA GLY A 66 13.14 -1.59 -2.73
C GLY A 66 12.30 -1.82 -3.98
N ASP A 67 11.43 -2.82 -3.99
CA ASP A 67 10.59 -3.09 -5.16
C ASP A 67 9.53 -2.02 -5.34
N PHE A 68 9.24 -1.72 -6.59
CA PHE A 68 8.16 -0.82 -6.98
C PHE A 68 7.01 -1.66 -7.55
N LEU A 69 5.81 -1.41 -7.04
CA LEU A 69 4.60 -2.09 -7.48
C LEU A 69 3.55 -1.07 -7.84
N PHE A 70 2.68 -1.41 -8.77
CA PHE A 70 1.64 -0.48 -9.24
C PHE A 70 0.29 -1.18 -9.31
N ALA A 71 -0.76 -0.49 -8.89
CA ALA A 71 -2.13 -0.95 -9.04
C ALA A 71 -2.98 0.19 -9.59
N ALA A 72 -3.57 -0.03 -10.75
CA ALA A 72 -4.43 0.97 -11.36
C ALA A 72 -5.74 1.10 -10.58
N ALA A 73 -6.37 2.26 -10.69
CA ALA A 73 -7.66 2.52 -10.05
C ALA A 73 -8.67 1.42 -10.41
N GLY A 74 -9.37 0.93 -9.41
CA GLY A 74 -10.41 -0.09 -9.58
C GLY A 74 -9.92 -1.51 -9.70
N VAL A 75 -8.61 -1.73 -9.79
CA VAL A 75 -8.05 -3.08 -9.91
C VAL A 75 -7.94 -3.71 -8.54
N SER A 76 -8.46 -4.94 -8.41
CA SER A 76 -8.32 -5.70 -7.16
C SER A 76 -6.85 -6.03 -6.93
N HIS A 77 -6.36 -5.75 -5.73
CA HIS A 77 -4.98 -6.01 -5.38
C HIS A 77 -4.87 -6.29 -3.88
N ARG A 78 -3.85 -7.07 -3.51
CA ARG A 78 -3.67 -7.47 -2.12
C ARG A 78 -2.27 -7.99 -1.88
N PHE A 79 -1.71 -7.65 -0.70
CA PHE A 79 -0.48 -8.27 -0.24
C PHE A 79 -0.82 -9.56 0.49
N GLU A 80 -0.06 -10.62 0.22
CA GLU A 80 -0.30 -11.94 0.80
C GLU A 80 1.00 -12.56 1.29
N GLN A 81 0.90 -13.43 2.28
CA GLN A 81 2.05 -14.20 2.79
C GLN A 81 3.24 -13.31 3.15
N PHE A 82 2.94 -12.14 3.69
CA PHE A 82 4.00 -11.18 4.01
C PHE A 82 4.57 -11.44 5.40
N THR A 83 5.84 -11.03 5.57
CA THR A 83 6.53 -11.16 6.85
C THR A 83 6.01 -10.12 7.85
N ASP A 84 6.26 -10.36 9.14
CA ASP A 84 5.75 -9.49 10.20
C ASP A 84 6.32 -8.07 10.14
N ASP A 85 7.49 -7.92 9.54
CA ASP A 85 8.15 -6.62 9.42
C ASP A 85 7.79 -5.88 8.13
N PHE A 86 6.84 -6.39 7.36
CA PHE A 86 6.46 -5.78 6.08
C PHE A 86 5.90 -4.39 6.29
N GLN A 87 6.48 -3.42 5.59
CA GLN A 87 5.99 -2.06 5.49
C GLN A 87 6.22 -1.56 4.08
N THR A 88 5.30 -0.79 3.56
CA THR A 88 5.44 -0.22 2.23
C THR A 88 4.94 1.22 2.21
N TRP A 89 5.64 2.04 1.44
CA TRP A 89 5.14 3.35 1.10
C TRP A 89 4.02 3.19 0.09
N VAL A 90 2.96 3.96 0.24
CA VAL A 90 1.83 3.96 -0.69
C VAL A 90 1.63 5.37 -1.19
N ILE A 91 1.63 5.53 -2.50
CA ILE A 91 1.41 6.83 -3.13
C ILE A 91 0.13 6.74 -3.93
N PHE A 92 -0.87 7.52 -3.53
CA PHE A 92 -2.11 7.67 -4.30
C PHE A 92 -1.96 8.89 -5.17
N PHE A 93 -2.31 8.77 -6.44
CA PHE A 93 -2.14 9.88 -7.37
C PHE A 93 -3.13 9.80 -8.52
N GLY A 94 -3.24 10.91 -9.26
CA GLY A 94 -4.15 11.02 -10.38
C GLY A 94 -5.57 11.30 -9.95
N PRO A 95 -6.46 11.55 -10.91
CA PRO A 95 -7.85 11.88 -10.59
C PRO A 95 -8.58 10.68 -10.04
N ARG A 96 -9.54 10.94 -9.17
CA ARG A 96 -10.41 9.89 -8.66
C ARG A 96 -11.40 9.48 -9.73
N SER A 97 -11.66 8.18 -9.81
CA SER A 97 -12.68 7.69 -10.73
C SER A 97 -14.04 8.10 -10.23
N ILE A 98 -14.91 8.49 -11.17
CA ILE A 98 -16.28 8.85 -10.83
C ILE A 98 -17.16 7.66 -11.19
N ARG A 99 -17.94 7.21 -10.23
CA ARG A 99 -18.87 6.10 -10.41
C ARG A 99 -20.28 6.65 -10.48
N GLU A 100 -20.97 6.25 -11.52
CA GLU A 100 -22.35 6.67 -11.73
C GLU A 100 -23.31 5.62 -11.23
#